data_b351b7ff45dab9d671c98b923f945551
#
_entry.id   b351b7ff45dab9d671c98b923f945551
#
_cell.length_a   1.000
_cell.length_b   1.000
_cell.length_c   1.000
_cell.angle_alpha   90.00
_cell.angle_beta   90.00
_cell.angle_gamma   90.00
#
_symmetry.space_group_name_H-M   'P 1'
#
loop_
_entity.id
_entity.type
_entity.pdbx_description
1 polymer ?
#
loop_
_entity_poly.entity_id
_entity_poly.type
_entity_poly.pdbx_seq_one_letter_code
_entity_poly.pdbx_strand_id
1 'polypeptide(L)'
;MSDAAYFTEMEAKIPTGKVRTRFAPSPTGYMHIGNLRTALYTWLIARSHGGTFILRIEDTDQGRLVEGATDVIYRTMTECHLNHDEGPDIGGPVAPYILSLIHISEPTRQEAIS
;
A
#
# COMPACT_ATOMS: atom_id res chain seq x y z
N MET A 1 -11.04 21.87 -23.94
CA MET A 1 -10.10 21.78 -22.83
C MET A 1 -9.60 20.36 -22.70
N SER A 2 -8.36 20.21 -22.48
CA SER A 2 -7.82 18.86 -22.39
C SER A 2 -7.71 18.43 -20.92
N ASP A 3 -7.95 17.16 -20.71
CA ASP A 3 -7.74 16.54 -19.40
C ASP A 3 -6.28 16.62 -18.98
N ALA A 4 -5.36 16.66 -19.93
CA ALA A 4 -3.93 16.78 -19.66
C ALA A 4 -3.59 18.08 -18.91
N ALA A 5 -4.22 19.19 -19.28
CA ALA A 5 -4.01 20.47 -18.58
C ALA A 5 -4.52 20.42 -17.15
N TYR A 6 -5.66 19.77 -16.93
CA TYR A 6 -6.20 19.58 -15.59
C TYR A 6 -5.29 18.75 -14.72
N PHE A 7 -4.80 17.61 -15.23
CA PHE A 7 -3.91 16.73 -14.46
C PHE A 7 -2.57 17.39 -14.17
N THR A 8 -2.03 18.14 -15.10
CA THR A 8 -0.78 18.88 -14.89
C THR A 8 -0.96 19.90 -13.77
N GLU A 9 -2.08 20.63 -13.77
CA GLU A 9 -2.37 21.61 -12.73
C GLU A 9 -2.53 20.95 -11.37
N MET A 10 -3.21 19.80 -11.31
CA MET A 10 -3.38 19.08 -10.07
C MET A 10 -2.05 18.52 -9.55
N GLU A 11 -1.22 17.99 -10.42
CA GLU A 11 0.10 17.50 -10.03
C GLU A 11 0.99 18.58 -9.44
N ALA A 12 0.92 19.79 -9.98
CA ALA A 12 1.72 20.91 -9.48
C ALA A 12 1.39 21.26 -8.03
N LYS A 13 0.21 20.85 -7.53
CA LYS A 13 -0.19 21.08 -6.15
C LYS A 13 0.32 20.02 -5.18
N ILE A 14 0.89 18.94 -5.71
CA ILE A 14 1.39 17.82 -4.89
C ILE A 14 2.86 18.09 -4.53
N PRO A 15 3.21 18.21 -3.26
CA PRO A 15 4.61 18.46 -2.87
C PRO A 15 5.52 17.29 -3.21
N THR A 16 6.58 17.56 -3.93
CA THR A 16 7.59 16.55 -4.28
C THR A 16 8.27 16.03 -3.01
N GLY A 17 8.42 14.71 -2.91
CA GLY A 17 9.08 14.06 -1.78
C GLY A 17 8.20 13.85 -0.57
N LYS A 18 7.01 14.46 -0.54
CA LYS A 18 6.07 14.30 0.58
C LYS A 18 4.91 13.36 0.28
N VAL A 19 4.81 12.88 -0.94
CA VAL A 19 3.75 11.96 -1.35
C VAL A 19 4.00 10.60 -0.73
N ARG A 20 2.95 10.06 -0.12
CA ARG A 20 2.97 8.70 0.43
C ARG A 20 1.79 7.95 -0.16
N THR A 21 2.05 6.91 -0.92
CA THR A 21 1.00 6.07 -1.51
C THR A 21 1.03 4.69 -0.89
N ARG A 22 -0.11 4.03 -0.89
CA ARG A 22 -0.28 2.74 -0.24
C ARG A 22 -0.96 1.75 -1.16
N PHE A 23 -0.40 0.56 -1.23
CA PHE A 23 -1.06 -0.60 -1.81
C PHE A 23 -1.39 -1.56 -0.66
N ALA A 24 -2.67 -1.90 -0.51
CA ALA A 24 -3.17 -2.63 0.65
C ALA A 24 -3.92 -3.89 0.22
N PRO A 25 -3.22 -4.93 -0.26
CA PRO A 25 -3.88 -6.15 -0.69
C PRO A 25 -4.27 -7.05 0.49
N SER A 26 -5.32 -7.86 0.27
CA SER A 26 -5.70 -8.92 1.20
C SER A 26 -5.04 -10.23 0.78
N PRO A 27 -4.45 -11.01 1.71
CA PRO A 27 -3.77 -12.27 1.37
C PRO A 27 -4.78 -13.40 1.20
N THR A 28 -5.63 -13.31 0.18
CA THR A 28 -6.76 -14.23 -0.06
C THR A 28 -6.52 -15.18 -1.24
N GLY A 29 -5.27 -15.31 -1.70
CA GLY A 29 -4.90 -16.20 -2.79
C GLY A 29 -4.11 -15.48 -3.86
N TYR A 30 -4.60 -15.51 -5.09
CA TYR A 30 -3.87 -14.91 -6.21
C TYR A 30 -3.97 -13.40 -6.21
N MET A 31 -2.85 -12.79 -6.55
CA MET A 31 -2.83 -11.37 -6.87
C MET A 31 -3.19 -11.22 -8.35
N HIS A 32 -4.47 -10.96 -8.62
CA HIS A 32 -4.93 -10.87 -10.01
C HIS A 32 -4.53 -9.53 -10.64
N ILE A 33 -4.73 -9.45 -11.98
CA ILE A 33 -4.23 -8.31 -12.77
C ILE A 33 -4.81 -6.96 -12.35
N GLY A 34 -6.04 -6.93 -11.83
CA GLY A 34 -6.64 -5.70 -11.32
C GLY A 34 -5.91 -5.15 -10.11
N ASN A 35 -5.50 -6.03 -9.20
CA ASN A 35 -4.72 -5.64 -8.03
C ASN A 35 -3.34 -5.16 -8.43
N LEU A 36 -2.71 -5.85 -9.38
CA LEU A 36 -1.40 -5.47 -9.88
C LEU A 36 -1.44 -4.10 -10.57
N ARG A 37 -2.50 -3.83 -11.31
CA ARG A 37 -2.71 -2.52 -11.93
C ARG A 37 -2.79 -1.41 -10.87
N THR A 38 -3.52 -1.62 -9.80
CA THR A 38 -3.60 -0.68 -8.69
C THR A 38 -2.23 -0.46 -8.05
N ALA A 39 -1.50 -1.53 -7.83
CA ALA A 39 -0.13 -1.46 -7.30
C ALA A 39 0.77 -0.63 -8.21
N LEU A 40 0.69 -0.86 -9.51
CA LEU A 40 1.50 -0.12 -10.49
C LEU A 40 1.20 1.37 -10.44
N TYR A 41 -0.07 1.77 -10.43
CA TYR A 41 -0.43 3.18 -10.40
C TYR A 41 0.03 3.87 -9.12
N THR A 42 -0.17 3.25 -7.97
CA THR A 42 0.27 3.83 -6.70
C THR A 42 1.78 3.91 -6.60
N TRP A 43 2.49 2.91 -7.14
CA TRP A 43 3.95 2.93 -7.21
C TRP A 43 4.45 4.05 -8.11
N LEU A 44 3.84 4.21 -9.30
CA LEU A 44 4.23 5.26 -10.24
C LEU A 44 4.02 6.66 -9.66
N ILE A 45 2.92 6.88 -8.96
CA ILE A 45 2.66 8.17 -8.30
C ILE A 45 3.76 8.47 -7.29
N ALA A 46 4.09 7.51 -6.44
CA ALA A 46 5.15 7.69 -5.45
C ALA A 46 6.48 7.98 -6.12
N ARG A 47 6.87 7.20 -7.12
CA ARG A 47 8.17 7.36 -7.78
C ARG A 47 8.28 8.63 -8.59
N SER A 48 7.21 9.05 -9.27
CA SER A 48 7.24 10.28 -10.07
C SER A 48 7.35 11.55 -9.22
N HIS A 49 6.95 11.49 -7.96
CA HIS A 49 7.05 12.62 -7.04
C HIS A 49 8.18 12.48 -6.02
N GLY A 50 9.03 11.47 -6.16
CA GLY A 50 10.10 11.21 -5.19
C GLY A 50 9.60 10.85 -3.81
N GLY A 51 8.39 10.30 -3.74
CA GLY A 51 7.72 9.98 -2.48
C GLY A 51 7.95 8.55 -2.01
N THR A 52 7.10 8.10 -1.10
CA THR A 52 7.22 6.79 -0.44
C THR A 52 6.08 5.88 -0.88
N PHE A 53 6.41 4.66 -1.28
CA PHE A 53 5.44 3.61 -1.61
C PHE A 53 5.38 2.60 -0.47
N ILE A 54 4.19 2.39 0.08
CA ILE A 54 3.95 1.58 1.27
C ILE A 54 3.16 0.34 0.90
N LEU A 55 3.63 -0.83 1.33
CA LEU A 55 2.86 -2.06 1.25
C LEU A 55 2.24 -2.35 2.61
N ARG A 56 0.92 -2.52 2.64
CA ARG A 56 0.18 -2.86 3.85
C ARG A 56 -0.66 -4.10 3.57
N ILE A 57 -0.59 -5.07 4.46
CA ILE A 57 -1.37 -6.31 4.33
C ILE A 57 -2.69 -6.16 5.09
N GLU A 58 -3.80 -6.34 4.40
CA GLU A 58 -5.13 -6.29 4.99
C GLU A 58 -5.65 -7.71 5.23
N ASP A 59 -5.41 -8.22 6.42
CA ASP A 59 -5.65 -9.61 6.79
C ASP A 59 -6.85 -9.79 7.74
N THR A 60 -7.78 -8.84 7.76
CA THR A 60 -8.90 -8.88 8.72
C THR A 60 -10.01 -9.86 8.34
N ASP A 61 -10.12 -10.25 7.08
CA ASP A 61 -11.09 -11.27 6.65
C ASP A 61 -10.49 -12.66 6.83
N GLN A 62 -10.50 -13.14 8.07
CA GLN A 62 -9.83 -14.38 8.46
C GLN A 62 -10.37 -15.61 7.73
N GLY A 63 -11.66 -15.62 7.38
CA GLY A 63 -12.27 -16.75 6.67
C GLY A 63 -11.81 -16.90 5.21
N ARG A 64 -11.16 -15.87 4.66
CA ARG A 64 -10.71 -15.86 3.27
C ARG A 64 -9.19 -15.87 3.12
N LEU A 65 -8.46 -15.89 4.24
CA LEU A 65 -7.01 -15.91 4.19
C LEU A 65 -6.49 -17.24 3.65
N VAL A 66 -5.48 -17.19 2.80
CA VAL A 66 -4.83 -18.35 2.21
C VAL A 66 -3.39 -18.39 2.67
N GLU A 67 -2.97 -19.56 3.20
CA GLU A 67 -1.58 -19.76 3.64
C GLU A 67 -0.64 -19.54 2.46
N GLY A 68 0.42 -18.79 2.70
CA GLY A 68 1.43 -18.47 1.67
C GLY A 68 1.04 -17.34 0.74
N ALA A 69 -0.18 -16.78 0.84
CA ALA A 69 -0.62 -15.71 -0.04
C ALA A 69 0.19 -14.42 0.16
N THR A 70 0.63 -14.15 1.38
CA THR A 70 1.49 -12.98 1.66
C THR A 70 2.82 -13.09 0.92
N ASP A 71 3.41 -14.28 0.89
CA ASP A 71 4.65 -14.52 0.14
C ASP A 71 4.44 -14.34 -1.36
N VAL A 72 3.28 -14.72 -1.87
CA VAL A 72 2.92 -14.49 -3.28
C VAL A 72 2.87 -13.00 -3.59
N ILE A 73 2.33 -12.19 -2.69
CA ILE A 73 2.29 -10.74 -2.83
C ILE A 73 3.71 -10.18 -2.92
N TYR A 74 4.58 -10.54 -1.99
CA TYR A 74 5.96 -10.08 -1.99
C TYR A 74 6.69 -10.47 -3.26
N ARG A 75 6.53 -11.73 -3.68
CA ARG A 75 7.19 -12.25 -4.87
C ARG A 75 6.71 -11.53 -6.12
N THR A 76 5.40 -11.35 -6.26
CA THR A 76 4.83 -10.66 -7.42
C THR A 76 5.34 -9.22 -7.52
N MET A 77 5.36 -8.50 -6.40
CA MET A 77 5.86 -7.14 -6.37
C MET A 77 7.34 -7.07 -6.77
N THR A 78 8.13 -8.00 -6.27
CA THR A 78 9.56 -8.07 -6.59
C THR A 78 9.79 -8.38 -8.06
N GLU A 79 9.07 -9.36 -8.61
CA GLU A 79 9.21 -9.76 -10.02
C GLU A 79 8.77 -8.66 -10.98
N CYS A 80 7.82 -7.83 -10.57
CA CYS A 80 7.37 -6.69 -11.38
C CYS A 80 8.19 -5.42 -11.11
N HIS A 81 9.22 -5.51 -10.28
CA HIS A 81 10.08 -4.37 -9.89
C HIS A 81 9.33 -3.22 -9.22
N LEU A 82 8.23 -3.52 -8.55
CA LEU A 82 7.45 -2.56 -7.77
C LEU A 82 7.90 -2.60 -6.32
N ASN A 83 9.11 -2.15 -6.06
CA ASN A 83 9.72 -2.22 -4.73
C ASN A 83 9.06 -1.21 -3.78
N HIS A 84 8.66 -1.68 -2.60
CA HIS A 84 8.09 -0.81 -1.58
C HIS A 84 9.17 -0.30 -0.62
N ASP A 85 8.93 0.88 -0.07
CA ASP A 85 9.86 1.54 0.84
C ASP A 85 9.54 1.23 2.30
N GLU A 86 8.28 0.92 2.59
CA GLU A 86 7.80 0.53 3.92
C GLU A 86 6.85 -0.64 3.77
N GLY A 87 6.86 -1.54 4.72
CA GLY A 87 5.97 -2.71 4.70
C GLY A 87 6.23 -3.66 5.84
N PRO A 88 5.43 -4.76 5.95
CA PRO A 88 5.57 -5.71 7.06
C PRO A 88 6.93 -6.40 7.10
N ASP A 89 7.56 -6.56 5.95
CA ASP A 89 8.82 -7.27 5.81
C ASP A 89 10.05 -6.40 6.10
N ILE A 90 9.93 -5.09 5.87
CA ILE A 90 11.07 -4.17 6.03
C ILE A 90 10.81 -3.10 7.09
N GLY A 91 9.57 -2.99 7.59
CA GLY A 91 9.23 -2.00 8.60
C GLY A 91 9.14 -0.58 8.07
N GLY A 92 9.15 0.39 8.97
CA GLY A 92 9.06 1.80 8.65
C GLY A 92 8.58 2.61 9.86
N PRO A 93 8.45 3.94 9.71
CA PRO A 93 8.17 4.84 10.85
C PRO A 93 6.74 4.72 11.40
N VAL A 94 5.81 4.14 10.67
CA VAL A 94 4.40 4.06 11.09
C VAL A 94 3.91 2.62 11.20
N ALA A 95 4.82 1.70 11.51
CA ALA A 95 4.47 0.30 11.74
C ALA A 95 3.40 0.17 12.85
N PRO A 96 2.59 -0.90 12.86
CA PRO A 96 2.65 -2.06 11.99
C PRO A 96 1.98 -1.85 10.63
N TYR A 97 2.37 -2.67 9.65
CA TYR A 97 1.84 -2.62 8.28
C TYR A 97 0.93 -3.81 7.96
N ILE A 98 0.48 -4.50 8.98
CA ILE A 98 -0.52 -5.58 8.88
C ILE A 98 -1.75 -5.09 9.63
N LEU A 99 -2.89 -5.05 8.95
CA LEU A 99 -4.09 -4.38 9.47
C LEU A 99 -4.58 -4.96 10.79
N SER A 100 -4.57 -6.29 10.95
CA SER A 100 -5.00 -6.93 12.19
C SER A 100 -4.17 -6.51 13.41
N LEU A 101 -2.91 -6.13 13.22
CA LEU A 101 -2.00 -5.74 14.30
C LEU A 101 -2.18 -4.28 14.73
N ILE A 102 -2.85 -3.46 13.95
CA ILE A 102 -3.06 -2.05 14.27
C ILE A 102 -3.92 -1.92 15.53
N HIS A 103 -4.94 -2.78 15.68
CA HIS A 103 -5.80 -2.78 16.87
C HIS A 103 -5.05 -3.17 18.13
N ILE A 104 -4.04 -4.02 18.01
CA ILE A 104 -3.23 -4.46 19.13
C ILE A 104 -2.29 -3.34 19.60
N SER A 105 -1.72 -2.59 18.67
CA SER A 105 -0.75 -1.53 18.97
C SER A 105 -1.39 -0.21 19.40
N GLU A 106 -2.71 -0.03 19.20
CA GLU A 106 -3.42 1.21 19.53
C GLU A 106 -4.69 0.94 20.37
N PRO A 107 -4.64 0.11 21.42
CA PRO A 107 -5.85 -0.23 22.18
C PRO A 107 -6.47 0.98 22.89
N THR A 108 -5.66 1.87 23.43
CA THR A 108 -6.14 3.07 24.13
C THR A 108 -6.93 3.97 23.19
N ARG A 109 -6.47 4.11 21.96
CA ARG A 109 -7.17 4.88 20.95
C ARG A 109 -8.51 4.27 20.59
N GLN A 110 -8.59 2.95 20.49
CA GLN A 110 -9.84 2.23 20.26
C GLN A 110 -10.82 2.46 21.38
N GLU A 111 -10.38 2.37 22.62
CA GLU A 111 -11.22 2.60 23.79
C GLU A 111 -11.73 4.03 23.84
N ALA A 112 -10.92 5.00 23.46
CA ALA A 112 -11.31 6.40 23.45
C ALA A 112 -12.39 6.70 22.41
N ILE A 113 -12.43 5.96 21.31
CA ILE A 113 -13.40 6.13 20.24
C ILE A 113 -14.71 5.42 20.54
N SER A 114 -14.63 4.28 21.18
CA SER A 114 -15.80 3.50 21.55
C SER A 114 -16.42 3.99 22.85
#